data_62e364ac361bed1e2d63c46fecbf2e3c
#
_entry.id   62e364ac361bed1e2d63c46fecbf2e3c
#
_cell.length_a   1.000
_cell.length_b   1.000
_cell.length_c   1.000
_cell.angle_alpha   90.00
_cell.angle_beta   90.00
_cell.angle_gamma   90.00
#
_symmetry.space_group_name_H-M   'P 1'
#
loop_
_entity.id
_entity.type
_entity.pdbx_description
1 polymer ?
#
loop_
_entity_poly.entity_id
_entity_poly.type
_entity_poly.pdbx_seq_one_letter_code
_entity_poly.pdbx_strand_id
1 'polypeptide(L)'
;MLEEIPAHLQGNGRPTQEELTLTDLQVVGSIPTELDGRYLRNGANPLTGMSDHPFFGDGMIHGLRLQDGAAKWYRNRYVQTPFIKDPSINILDPSVTMDMTCSKANTHVVGHAGQILALEEGHFPYVLDGNLNTIGSTDYNGVLKGAFTAHPKICPTTGEMLAFGCAPLPPYLTYFRVSADGKMVQREEITVTGSTMMHDFNITENY
;
A
#
# COMPACT_ATOMS: atom_id res chain seq x y z
N MET A 1 8.80 -19.22 28.99
CA MET A 1 9.59 -19.63 27.80
C MET A 1 9.73 -18.37 26.97
N LEU A 2 10.93 -18.05 26.48
CA LEU A 2 11.10 -16.97 25.52
C LEU A 2 10.45 -17.46 24.22
N GLU A 3 9.49 -16.73 23.71
CA GLU A 3 8.83 -17.02 22.44
C GLU A 3 9.89 -16.99 21.33
N GLU A 4 9.98 -18.05 20.54
CA GLU A 4 10.99 -18.15 19.48
C GLU A 4 10.62 -17.17 18.37
N ILE A 5 11.55 -16.28 18.00
CA ILE A 5 11.30 -15.31 16.95
C ILE A 5 11.15 -16.04 15.61
N PRO A 6 10.03 -15.90 14.91
CA PRO A 6 9.80 -16.53 13.62
C PRO A 6 10.90 -16.22 12.59
N ALA A 7 11.25 -17.17 11.73
CA ALA A 7 12.35 -17.04 10.78
C ALA A 7 12.21 -15.81 9.85
N HIS A 8 10.99 -15.45 9.46
CA HIS A 8 10.73 -14.28 8.61
C HIS A 8 10.95 -12.93 9.31
N LEU A 9 11.10 -12.93 10.65
CA LEU A 9 11.40 -11.74 11.46
C LEU A 9 12.85 -11.68 11.92
N GLN A 10 13.73 -12.54 11.36
CA GLN A 10 15.16 -12.58 11.68
C GLN A 10 16.01 -11.96 10.56
N GLY A 11 17.24 -11.59 10.89
CA GLY A 11 18.20 -11.02 9.93
C GLY A 11 17.63 -9.79 9.21
N ASN A 12 17.61 -9.81 7.88
CA ASN A 12 17.07 -8.70 7.05
C ASN A 12 15.54 -8.54 7.13
N GLY A 13 14.82 -9.54 7.65
CA GLY A 13 13.38 -9.47 7.90
C GLY A 13 13.04 -8.87 9.27
N ARG A 14 14.03 -8.49 10.07
CA ARG A 14 13.80 -7.92 11.40
C ARG A 14 13.01 -6.63 11.32
N PRO A 15 11.90 -6.52 12.09
CA PRO A 15 11.09 -5.31 12.10
C PRO A 15 11.87 -4.08 12.53
N THR A 16 11.62 -2.95 11.87
CA THR A 16 12.09 -1.63 12.28
C THR A 16 11.12 -1.08 13.32
N GLN A 17 11.63 -0.76 14.53
CA GLN A 17 10.79 -0.33 15.65
C GLN A 17 10.55 1.18 15.72
N GLU A 18 11.43 1.96 15.07
CA GLU A 18 11.41 3.42 15.19
C GLU A 18 11.07 4.09 13.85
N GLU A 19 10.27 5.14 13.93
CA GLU A 19 10.05 6.07 12.84
C GLU A 19 11.16 7.13 12.83
N LEU A 20 11.91 7.18 11.74
CA LEU A 20 13.07 8.05 11.60
C LEU A 20 12.81 9.17 10.57
N THR A 21 13.51 10.27 10.74
CA THR A 21 13.74 11.28 9.71
C THR A 21 15.22 11.65 9.76
N LEU A 22 15.95 11.30 8.72
CA LEU A 22 17.39 11.57 8.59
C LEU A 22 17.60 12.52 7.42
N THR A 23 18.37 13.57 7.64
CA THR A 23 18.70 14.60 6.63
C THR A 23 20.20 14.66 6.34
N ASP A 24 21.02 14.09 7.22
CA ASP A 24 22.47 13.98 7.04
C ASP A 24 22.80 12.60 6.44
N LEU A 25 22.60 12.48 5.11
CA LEU A 25 22.77 11.24 4.39
C LEU A 25 24.10 11.22 3.65
N GLN A 26 24.94 10.24 3.96
CA GLN A 26 26.16 10.03 3.22
C GLN A 26 25.88 9.43 1.84
N VAL A 27 26.35 10.11 0.80
CA VAL A 27 26.27 9.63 -0.60
C VAL A 27 27.65 9.16 -1.05
N VAL A 28 27.73 7.94 -1.57
CA VAL A 28 28.93 7.40 -2.23
C VAL A 28 28.72 7.43 -3.73
N GLY A 29 29.54 8.17 -4.45
CA GLY A 29 29.35 8.46 -5.88
C GLY A 29 28.53 9.73 -6.11
N SER A 30 27.74 9.78 -7.18
CA SER A 30 26.94 10.95 -7.55
C SER A 30 25.48 10.53 -7.85
N ILE A 31 24.57 11.39 -7.44
CA ILE A 31 23.14 11.26 -7.80
C ILE A 31 22.90 12.14 -9.03
N PRO A 32 22.30 11.60 -10.11
CA PRO A 32 21.92 12.39 -11.26
C PRO A 32 20.99 13.55 -10.90
N THR A 33 21.26 14.75 -11.42
CA THR A 33 20.47 15.95 -11.11
C THR A 33 19.05 15.90 -11.67
N GLU A 34 18.82 15.05 -12.69
CA GLU A 34 17.53 14.80 -13.31
C GLU A 34 16.57 14.03 -12.42
N LEU A 35 17.08 13.36 -11.37
CA LEU A 35 16.26 12.65 -10.40
C LEU A 35 15.63 13.64 -9.42
N ASP A 36 14.39 14.03 -9.71
CA ASP A 36 13.55 14.79 -8.80
C ASP A 36 12.31 13.98 -8.42
N GLY A 37 12.30 13.40 -7.23
CA GLY A 37 11.20 12.53 -6.81
C GLY A 37 11.48 11.85 -5.48
N ARG A 38 10.73 10.78 -5.25
CA ARG A 38 10.87 9.91 -4.08
C ARG A 38 11.06 8.47 -4.52
N TYR A 39 12.05 7.80 -4.00
CA TYR A 39 12.12 6.36 -4.03
C TYR A 39 11.37 5.84 -2.80
N LEU A 40 10.34 5.04 -3.02
CA LEU A 40 9.47 4.54 -1.96
C LEU A 40 9.45 3.01 -1.97
N ARG A 41 9.38 2.45 -0.76
CA ARG A 41 9.18 1.02 -0.54
C ARG A 41 8.13 0.84 0.56
N ASN A 42 7.17 -0.04 0.34
CA ASN A 42 6.24 -0.52 1.36
C ASN A 42 6.61 -1.95 1.81
N GLY A 43 6.25 -2.31 3.00
CA GLY A 43 6.42 -3.67 3.50
C GLY A 43 5.72 -3.91 4.83
N ALA A 44 5.45 -5.19 5.09
CA ALA A 44 4.91 -5.64 6.36
C ALA A 44 5.96 -5.47 7.46
N ASN A 45 5.65 -4.67 8.46
CA ASN A 45 6.51 -4.37 9.60
C ASN A 45 5.68 -4.41 10.89
N PRO A 46 5.61 -5.56 11.60
CA PRO A 46 4.73 -5.68 12.76
C PRO A 46 5.11 -4.66 13.84
N LEU A 47 4.16 -3.81 14.23
CA LEU A 47 4.35 -2.78 15.27
C LEU A 47 4.77 -3.39 16.61
N THR A 48 4.22 -4.55 16.95
CA THR A 48 4.57 -5.29 18.18
C THR A 48 5.94 -5.97 18.12
N GLY A 49 6.59 -5.99 16.95
CA GLY A 49 7.83 -6.73 16.71
C GLY A 49 7.61 -8.21 16.43
N MET A 50 6.37 -8.71 16.50
CA MET A 50 6.01 -10.11 16.30
C MET A 50 4.84 -10.24 15.31
N SER A 51 4.86 -11.29 14.51
CA SER A 51 3.78 -11.68 13.61
C SER A 51 3.90 -13.17 13.29
N ASP A 52 2.78 -13.88 13.34
CA ASP A 52 2.73 -15.32 13.01
C ASP A 52 2.88 -15.59 11.50
N HIS A 53 2.70 -14.57 10.67
CA HIS A 53 2.77 -14.70 9.23
C HIS A 53 3.48 -13.50 8.58
N PRO A 54 4.32 -13.70 7.54
CA PRO A 54 5.08 -12.61 6.90
C PRO A 54 4.20 -11.51 6.30
N PHE A 55 2.93 -11.77 5.99
CA PHE A 55 2.01 -10.79 5.40
C PHE A 55 1.14 -10.05 6.42
N PHE A 56 1.18 -10.40 7.70
CA PHE A 56 0.31 -9.79 8.73
C PHE A 56 0.94 -8.62 9.48
N GLY A 57 2.17 -8.23 9.13
CA GLY A 57 2.78 -7.01 9.67
C GLY A 57 2.07 -5.74 9.19
N ASP A 58 2.24 -4.67 9.95
CA ASP A 58 1.65 -3.37 9.64
C ASP A 58 2.42 -2.66 8.53
N GLY A 59 1.74 -1.91 7.68
CA GLY A 59 2.36 -1.21 6.58
C GLY A 59 3.33 -0.13 7.06
N MET A 60 4.61 -0.24 6.66
CA MET A 60 5.61 0.81 6.87
C MET A 60 6.20 1.24 5.54
N ILE A 61 6.05 2.53 5.25
CA ILE A 61 6.67 3.14 4.07
C ILE A 61 8.06 3.63 4.43
N HIS A 62 9.04 3.21 3.64
CA HIS A 62 10.40 3.77 3.64
C HIS A 62 10.54 4.68 2.41
N GLY A 63 11.00 5.89 2.60
CA GLY A 63 11.15 6.88 1.55
C GLY A 63 12.48 7.59 1.55
N LEU A 64 13.02 7.80 0.35
CA LEU A 64 14.20 8.61 0.10
C LEU A 64 13.82 9.73 -0.87
N ARG A 65 13.93 10.98 -0.46
CA ARG A 65 13.73 12.15 -1.33
C ARG A 65 15.02 12.48 -2.06
N LEU A 66 14.97 12.45 -3.38
CA LEU A 66 16.05 12.87 -4.26
C LEU A 66 15.66 14.18 -4.93
N GLN A 67 16.59 15.13 -5.00
CA GLN A 67 16.41 16.42 -5.68
C GLN A 67 17.73 17.13 -5.87
N ASP A 68 17.93 17.75 -7.04
CA ASP A 68 19.11 18.55 -7.36
C ASP A 68 20.43 17.82 -7.08
N GLY A 69 20.52 16.55 -7.47
CA GLY A 69 21.71 15.72 -7.26
C GLY A 69 22.00 15.37 -5.80
N ALA A 70 21.03 15.52 -4.90
CA ALA A 70 21.20 15.27 -3.46
C ALA A 70 20.10 14.37 -2.89
N ALA A 71 20.45 13.57 -1.89
CA ALA A 71 19.50 12.88 -1.03
C ALA A 71 19.08 13.86 0.09
N LYS A 72 17.87 14.39 0.00
CA LYS A 72 17.39 15.45 0.91
C LYS A 72 16.98 14.91 2.27
N TRP A 73 16.33 13.74 2.30
CA TRP A 73 15.94 13.04 3.50
C TRP A 73 15.66 11.57 3.24
N TYR A 74 15.84 10.75 4.27
CA TYR A 74 15.25 9.43 4.43
C TYR A 74 14.19 9.51 5.53
N ARG A 75 13.05 8.85 5.30
CA ARG A 75 12.00 8.66 6.30
C ARG A 75 11.42 7.27 6.23
N ASN A 76 11.02 6.75 7.39
CA ASN A 76 10.12 5.63 7.47
C ASN A 76 8.93 5.99 8.35
N ARG A 77 7.73 5.59 7.93
CA ARG A 77 6.46 5.88 8.61
C ARG A 77 5.53 4.69 8.54
N TYR A 78 4.91 4.37 9.67
CA TYR A 78 3.74 3.50 9.66
C TYR A 78 2.58 4.17 8.95
N VAL A 79 1.86 3.41 8.14
CA VAL A 79 0.56 3.86 7.63
C VAL A 79 -0.43 3.81 8.79
N GLN A 80 -0.99 4.95 9.19
CA GLN A 80 -1.82 5.13 10.38
C GLN A 80 -3.22 4.50 10.19
N THR A 81 -3.25 3.18 10.09
CA THR A 81 -4.46 2.35 9.98
C THR A 81 -5.09 2.13 11.37
N PRO A 82 -6.31 1.56 11.46
CA PRO A 82 -6.89 1.16 12.75
C PRO A 82 -5.96 0.27 13.59
N PHE A 83 -5.21 -0.64 12.97
CA PHE A 83 -4.27 -1.54 13.66
C PHE A 83 -3.09 -0.82 14.33
N ILE A 84 -2.64 0.31 13.80
CA ILE A 84 -1.60 1.13 14.43
C ILE A 84 -2.18 1.89 15.62
N LYS A 85 -3.45 2.34 15.52
CA LYS A 85 -4.14 3.08 16.58
C LYS A 85 -4.55 2.17 17.73
N ASP A 86 -4.93 0.93 17.43
CA ASP A 86 -5.29 -0.10 18.39
C ASP A 86 -4.70 -1.45 17.99
N PRO A 87 -3.51 -1.82 18.50
CA PRO A 87 -2.88 -3.09 18.20
C PRO A 87 -3.61 -4.33 18.72
N SER A 88 -4.66 -4.15 19.54
CA SER A 88 -5.48 -5.27 20.04
C SER A 88 -6.53 -5.76 19.04
N ILE A 89 -6.73 -5.04 17.93
CA ILE A 89 -7.67 -5.43 16.88
C ILE A 89 -7.25 -6.77 16.28
N ASN A 90 -8.17 -7.75 16.33
CA ASN A 90 -7.95 -9.06 15.74
C ASN A 90 -8.32 -9.04 14.25
N ILE A 91 -7.33 -9.18 13.38
CA ILE A 91 -7.51 -9.22 11.92
C ILE A 91 -8.41 -10.39 11.45
N LEU A 92 -8.54 -11.44 12.24
CA LEU A 92 -9.39 -12.60 11.92
C LEU A 92 -10.85 -12.42 12.39
N ASP A 93 -11.19 -11.32 13.05
CA ASP A 93 -12.57 -11.01 13.43
C ASP A 93 -13.36 -10.65 12.14
N PRO A 94 -14.52 -11.31 11.88
CA PRO A 94 -15.33 -11.02 10.70
C PRO A 94 -15.77 -9.56 10.58
N SER A 95 -16.03 -8.88 11.71
CA SER A 95 -16.40 -7.46 11.68
C SER A 95 -15.25 -6.56 11.21
N VAL A 96 -14.00 -6.91 11.57
CA VAL A 96 -12.79 -6.23 11.11
C VAL A 96 -12.53 -6.52 9.63
N THR A 97 -12.67 -7.78 9.22
CA THR A 97 -12.48 -8.18 7.81
C THR A 97 -13.49 -7.50 6.87
N MET A 98 -14.70 -7.21 7.34
CA MET A 98 -15.74 -6.52 6.57
C MET A 98 -15.64 -5.00 6.60
N ASP A 99 -14.85 -4.43 7.51
CA ASP A 99 -14.56 -3.00 7.55
C ASP A 99 -13.46 -2.65 6.56
N MET A 100 -13.83 -2.11 5.41
CA MET A 100 -12.91 -1.76 4.33
C MET A 100 -11.83 -0.74 4.73
N THR A 101 -11.95 -0.09 5.88
CA THR A 101 -10.91 0.80 6.41
C THR A 101 -9.85 0.05 7.23
N CYS A 102 -10.11 -1.19 7.63
CA CYS A 102 -9.19 -2.02 8.41
C CYS A 102 -8.10 -2.68 7.57
N SER A 103 -7.44 -1.90 6.71
CA SER A 103 -6.32 -2.35 5.88
C SER A 103 -5.02 -2.45 6.68
N LYS A 104 -4.18 -3.44 6.38
CA LYS A 104 -2.77 -3.46 6.80
C LYS A 104 -1.91 -2.51 5.95
N ALA A 105 -2.37 -2.12 4.76
CA ALA A 105 -1.72 -1.19 3.83
C ALA A 105 -0.22 -1.48 3.62
N ASN A 106 0.17 -2.75 3.54
CA ASN A 106 1.54 -3.22 3.71
C ASN A 106 2.17 -3.84 2.46
N THR A 107 1.44 -3.91 1.34
CA THR A 107 1.89 -4.70 0.17
C THR A 107 2.62 -3.85 -0.86
N HIS A 108 2.05 -2.71 -1.25
CA HIS A 108 2.60 -1.88 -2.32
C HIS A 108 2.43 -0.39 -2.03
N VAL A 109 3.25 0.43 -2.69
CA VAL A 109 3.10 1.88 -2.68
C VAL A 109 3.20 2.41 -4.11
N VAL A 110 2.25 3.25 -4.51
CA VAL A 110 2.16 3.80 -5.88
C VAL A 110 1.83 5.29 -5.84
N GLY A 111 2.40 6.05 -6.77
CA GLY A 111 2.03 7.45 -6.99
C GLY A 111 0.95 7.56 -8.07
N HIS A 112 -0.17 8.23 -7.79
CA HIS A 112 -1.20 8.52 -8.79
C HIS A 112 -1.92 9.83 -8.47
N ALA A 113 -2.24 10.63 -9.49
CA ALA A 113 -2.97 11.90 -9.34
C ALA A 113 -2.39 12.84 -8.27
N GLY A 114 -1.06 12.89 -8.13
CA GLY A 114 -0.37 13.71 -7.13
C GLY A 114 -0.44 13.16 -5.69
N GLN A 115 -1.04 12.01 -5.49
CA GLN A 115 -1.13 11.31 -4.20
C GLN A 115 -0.17 10.13 -4.14
N ILE A 116 0.19 9.71 -2.94
CA ILE A 116 0.87 8.45 -2.65
C ILE A 116 -0.15 7.51 -2.03
N LEU A 117 -0.32 6.32 -2.61
CA LEU A 117 -1.25 5.31 -2.15
C LEU A 117 -0.48 4.12 -1.56
N ALA A 118 -0.77 3.77 -0.31
CA ALA A 118 -0.34 2.51 0.30
C ALA A 118 -1.47 1.48 0.15
N LEU A 119 -1.14 0.31 -0.38
CA LEU A 119 -2.09 -0.67 -0.86
C LEU A 119 -1.89 -2.03 -0.16
N GLU A 120 -2.99 -2.73 0.01
CA GLU A 120 -3.08 -4.18 0.22
C GLU A 120 -4.31 -4.70 -0.54
N GLU A 121 -4.59 -5.99 -0.58
CA GLU A 121 -5.50 -6.57 -1.58
C GLU A 121 -6.96 -6.65 -1.15
N GLY A 122 -7.23 -6.58 0.16
CA GLY A 122 -8.56 -6.86 0.71
C GLY A 122 -9.40 -5.63 1.06
N HIS A 123 -8.78 -4.43 1.14
CA HIS A 123 -9.39 -3.25 1.76
C HIS A 123 -9.16 -1.98 0.92
N PHE A 124 -9.59 -0.83 1.47
CA PHE A 124 -9.40 0.45 0.82
C PHE A 124 -7.93 0.89 0.79
N PRO A 125 -7.48 1.57 -0.27
CA PRO A 125 -6.21 2.27 -0.31
C PRO A 125 -6.08 3.31 0.80
N TYR A 126 -4.86 3.50 1.31
CA TYR A 126 -4.53 4.60 2.21
C TYR A 126 -3.74 5.68 1.48
N VAL A 127 -4.15 6.93 1.64
CA VAL A 127 -3.52 8.10 1.04
C VAL A 127 -2.48 8.67 2.00
N LEU A 128 -1.30 8.97 1.46
CA LEU A 128 -0.23 9.67 2.19
C LEU A 128 0.12 10.99 1.48
N ASP A 129 0.60 11.93 2.26
CA ASP A 129 1.18 13.17 1.72
C ASP A 129 2.63 12.96 1.21
N GLY A 130 3.21 13.99 0.63
CA GLY A 130 4.59 13.97 0.14
C GLY A 130 5.66 13.82 1.23
N ASN A 131 5.29 13.91 2.51
CA ASN A 131 6.15 13.69 3.67
C ASN A 131 5.93 12.33 4.33
N LEU A 132 5.12 11.46 3.71
CA LEU A 132 4.71 10.14 4.16
C LEU A 132 3.77 10.14 5.38
N ASN A 133 3.14 11.28 5.70
CA ASN A 133 2.10 11.29 6.70
C ASN A 133 0.80 10.71 6.12
N THR A 134 0.13 9.85 6.87
CA THR A 134 -1.15 9.29 6.45
C THR A 134 -2.24 10.36 6.51
N ILE A 135 -2.97 10.53 5.41
CA ILE A 135 -4.15 11.39 5.32
C ILE A 135 -5.39 10.59 5.74
N GLY A 136 -5.53 9.36 5.26
CA GLY A 136 -6.63 8.46 5.57
C GLY A 136 -6.86 7.43 4.47
N SER A 137 -7.84 6.54 4.67
CA SER A 137 -8.32 5.64 3.63
C SER A 137 -9.14 6.39 2.58
N THR A 138 -9.21 5.86 1.36
CA THR A 138 -10.05 6.43 0.30
C THR A 138 -11.00 5.38 -0.28
N ASP A 139 -12.27 5.74 -0.35
CA ASP A 139 -13.32 5.01 -1.05
C ASP A 139 -13.70 5.68 -2.39
N TYR A 140 -12.85 6.61 -2.85
CA TYR A 140 -13.08 7.42 -4.06
C TYR A 140 -14.45 8.11 -4.05
N ASN A 141 -14.76 8.81 -2.95
CA ASN A 141 -16.02 9.50 -2.70
C ASN A 141 -17.24 8.55 -2.71
N GLY A 142 -17.08 7.37 -2.14
CA GLY A 142 -18.12 6.38 -2.00
C GLY A 142 -18.39 5.54 -3.26
N VAL A 143 -17.56 5.61 -4.29
CA VAL A 143 -17.69 4.79 -5.50
C VAL A 143 -17.07 3.41 -5.29
N LEU A 144 -15.93 3.32 -4.63
CA LEU A 144 -15.32 2.05 -4.21
C LEU A 144 -16.13 1.45 -3.06
N LYS A 145 -16.61 0.22 -3.22
CA LYS A 145 -17.48 -0.47 -2.25
C LYS A 145 -16.86 -1.72 -1.63
N GLY A 146 -15.67 -2.10 -2.05
CA GLY A 146 -15.00 -3.32 -1.61
C GLY A 146 -13.50 -3.25 -1.80
N ALA A 147 -12.88 -4.41 -1.87
CA ALA A 147 -11.45 -4.58 -2.04
C ALA A 147 -10.88 -3.82 -3.25
N PHE A 148 -9.62 -3.42 -3.14
CA PHE A 148 -8.87 -2.79 -4.21
C PHE A 148 -7.49 -3.45 -4.31
N THR A 149 -7.06 -3.83 -5.52
CA THR A 149 -5.80 -4.54 -5.74
C THR A 149 -4.59 -3.80 -5.16
N ALA A 150 -3.60 -4.55 -4.71
CA ALA A 150 -2.29 -3.99 -4.38
C ALA A 150 -1.44 -3.65 -5.63
N HIS A 151 -1.80 -4.18 -6.80
CA HIS A 151 -1.01 -4.07 -8.03
C HIS A 151 -1.75 -3.35 -9.18
N PRO A 152 -2.27 -2.11 -8.98
CA PRO A 152 -2.89 -1.37 -10.05
C PRO A 152 -1.87 -1.09 -11.16
N LYS A 153 -2.37 -0.89 -12.39
CA LYS A 153 -1.55 -0.54 -13.55
C LYS A 153 -1.87 0.90 -13.95
N ILE A 154 -0.83 1.70 -14.13
CA ILE A 154 -0.98 3.08 -14.62
C ILE A 154 -0.62 3.11 -16.09
N CYS A 155 -1.57 3.54 -16.93
CA CYS A 155 -1.34 3.70 -18.34
C CYS A 155 -0.31 4.82 -18.59
N PRO A 156 0.84 4.54 -19.23
CA PRO A 156 1.86 5.56 -19.42
C PRO A 156 1.45 6.66 -20.42
N THR A 157 0.42 6.39 -21.23
CA THR A 157 -0.06 7.34 -22.24
C THR A 157 -1.15 8.25 -21.70
N THR A 158 -2.15 7.69 -20.98
CA THR A 158 -3.31 8.45 -20.51
C THR A 158 -3.20 8.88 -19.05
N GLY A 159 -2.30 8.26 -18.27
CA GLY A 159 -2.20 8.47 -16.83
C GLY A 159 -3.34 7.84 -16.02
N GLU A 160 -4.27 7.12 -16.66
CA GLU A 160 -5.33 6.41 -15.96
C GLU A 160 -4.77 5.22 -15.17
N MET A 161 -5.34 4.97 -14.01
CA MET A 161 -5.03 3.80 -13.20
C MET A 161 -6.14 2.76 -13.34
N LEU A 162 -5.74 1.54 -13.70
CA LEU A 162 -6.58 0.38 -13.90
C LEU A 162 -6.40 -0.56 -12.72
N ALA A 163 -7.49 -1.04 -12.17
CA ALA A 163 -7.49 -1.82 -10.95
C ALA A 163 -8.61 -2.86 -10.95
N PHE A 164 -8.56 -3.78 -10.01
CA PHE A 164 -9.66 -4.70 -9.72
C PHE A 164 -9.81 -4.87 -8.20
N GLY A 165 -10.91 -5.47 -7.78
CA GLY A 165 -11.10 -5.95 -6.42
C GLY A 165 -11.66 -7.37 -6.45
N CYS A 166 -11.14 -8.23 -5.57
CA CYS A 166 -11.67 -9.58 -5.33
C CYS A 166 -12.42 -9.63 -4.01
N ALA A 167 -13.49 -10.42 -3.96
CA ALA A 167 -14.28 -10.60 -2.76
C ALA A 167 -14.62 -12.07 -2.52
N PRO A 168 -14.77 -12.51 -1.26
CA PRO A 168 -15.21 -13.88 -0.94
C PRO A 168 -16.69 -14.11 -1.21
N LEU A 169 -17.48 -13.04 -1.31
CA LEU A 169 -18.92 -13.04 -1.62
C LEU A 169 -19.18 -12.23 -2.90
N PRO A 170 -20.27 -12.49 -3.62
CA PRO A 170 -20.64 -11.70 -4.80
C PRO A 170 -20.79 -10.19 -4.52
N PRO A 171 -20.35 -9.34 -5.45
CA PRO A 171 -19.62 -9.65 -6.67
C PRO A 171 -18.19 -10.12 -6.37
N TYR A 172 -17.83 -11.29 -6.93
CA TYR A 172 -16.51 -11.89 -6.65
C TYR A 172 -15.34 -11.14 -7.27
N LEU A 173 -15.59 -10.42 -8.36
CA LEU A 173 -14.58 -9.67 -9.10
C LEU A 173 -15.20 -8.38 -9.63
N THR A 174 -14.53 -7.26 -9.38
CA THR A 174 -14.93 -5.94 -9.87
C THR A 174 -13.74 -5.25 -10.52
N TYR A 175 -13.93 -4.70 -11.70
CA TYR A 175 -12.95 -3.87 -12.39
C TYR A 175 -13.17 -2.40 -12.06
N PHE A 176 -12.08 -1.65 -11.95
CA PHE A 176 -12.09 -0.21 -11.70
C PHE A 176 -11.18 0.53 -12.68
N ARG A 177 -11.61 1.72 -13.07
CA ARG A 177 -10.78 2.70 -13.77
C ARG A 177 -10.82 4.03 -13.06
N VAL A 178 -9.65 4.54 -12.72
CA VAL A 178 -9.46 5.84 -12.07
C VAL A 178 -8.79 6.76 -13.09
N SER A 179 -9.38 7.93 -13.35
CA SER A 179 -8.84 8.92 -14.29
C SER A 179 -7.52 9.50 -13.80
N ALA A 180 -6.75 10.13 -14.70
CA ALA A 180 -5.46 10.74 -14.39
C ALA A 180 -5.54 11.83 -13.29
N ASP A 181 -6.72 12.41 -13.07
CA ASP A 181 -7.00 13.38 -12.00
C ASP A 181 -7.53 12.75 -10.71
N GLY A 182 -7.50 11.40 -10.60
CA GLY A 182 -7.80 10.65 -9.38
C GLY A 182 -9.27 10.37 -9.10
N LYS A 183 -10.15 10.51 -10.10
CA LYS A 183 -11.58 10.16 -9.95
C LYS A 183 -11.85 8.75 -10.44
N MET A 184 -12.56 7.94 -9.65
CA MET A 184 -13.03 6.64 -10.12
C MET A 184 -14.19 6.86 -11.13
N VAL A 185 -13.90 6.60 -12.40
CA VAL A 185 -14.78 6.90 -13.54
C VAL A 185 -15.49 5.66 -14.08
N GLN A 186 -15.06 4.48 -13.66
CA GLN A 186 -15.70 3.22 -14.04
C GLN A 186 -15.60 2.21 -12.90
N ARG A 187 -16.68 1.50 -12.67
CA ARG A 187 -16.80 0.35 -11.79
C ARG A 187 -17.68 -0.68 -12.47
N GLU A 188 -17.15 -1.85 -12.81
CA GLU A 188 -17.85 -2.90 -13.53
C GLU A 188 -17.70 -4.24 -12.81
N GLU A 189 -18.80 -4.91 -12.54
CA GLU A 189 -18.80 -6.26 -11.98
C GLU A 189 -18.55 -7.27 -13.08
N ILE A 190 -17.50 -8.10 -12.89
CA ILE A 190 -17.16 -9.15 -13.84
C ILE A 190 -17.80 -10.46 -13.37
N THR A 191 -18.63 -11.05 -14.22
CA THR A 191 -19.25 -12.34 -13.93
C THR A 191 -18.22 -13.46 -13.97
N VAL A 192 -17.98 -14.08 -12.83
CA VAL A 192 -17.13 -15.26 -12.65
C VAL A 192 -17.88 -16.32 -11.86
N THR A 193 -17.49 -17.58 -11.99
CA THR A 193 -18.22 -18.72 -11.41
C THR A 193 -18.10 -18.85 -9.89
N GLY A 194 -17.15 -18.15 -9.28
CA GLY A 194 -16.91 -18.20 -7.83
C GLY A 194 -15.78 -17.30 -7.40
N SER A 195 -15.56 -17.23 -6.10
CA SER A 195 -14.44 -16.47 -5.52
C SER A 195 -13.11 -17.07 -5.93
N THR A 196 -12.21 -16.21 -6.44
CA THR A 196 -10.82 -16.55 -6.76
C THR A 196 -9.93 -15.45 -6.28
N MET A 197 -8.92 -15.79 -5.49
CA MET A 197 -7.88 -14.84 -5.12
C MET A 197 -7.07 -14.49 -6.38
N MET A 198 -7.17 -13.23 -6.84
CA MET A 198 -6.33 -12.66 -7.88
C MET A 198 -5.32 -11.72 -7.23
N HIS A 199 -4.03 -12.01 -7.38
CA HIS A 199 -2.98 -11.18 -6.81
C HIS A 199 -2.60 -10.03 -7.76
N ASP A 200 -2.44 -10.33 -9.04
CA ASP A 200 -1.98 -9.37 -10.05
C ASP A 200 -2.67 -9.61 -11.40
N PHE A 201 -2.54 -8.69 -12.33
CA PHE A 201 -3.08 -8.76 -13.69
C PHE A 201 -2.22 -7.97 -14.67
N ASN A 202 -2.46 -8.17 -15.94
CA ASN A 202 -1.81 -7.38 -16.99
C ASN A 202 -2.86 -6.56 -17.76
N ILE A 203 -2.38 -5.51 -18.40
CA ILE A 203 -3.14 -4.70 -19.35
C ILE A 203 -2.45 -4.70 -20.69
N THR A 204 -3.21 -4.57 -21.75
CA THR A 204 -2.74 -4.37 -23.11
C THR A 204 -3.37 -3.12 -23.69
N GLU A 205 -3.04 -2.76 -24.93
CA GLU A 205 -3.64 -1.59 -25.59
C GLU A 205 -5.17 -1.69 -25.71
N ASN A 206 -5.70 -2.89 -25.87
CA ASN A 206 -7.13 -3.11 -26.14
C ASN A 206 -7.85 -3.99 -25.07
N TYR A 207 -7.10 -4.57 -24.15
CA TYR A 207 -7.63 -5.49 -23.14
C TYR A 207 -6.92 -5.32 -21.79
#